data_dbc7c2b3be091c4ddcf41f22d47bdbe5
#
_entry.id   dbc7c2b3be091c4ddcf41f22d47bdbe5
#
_cell.length_a   1.000
_cell.length_b   1.000
_cell.length_c   1.000
_cell.angle_alpha   90.00
_cell.angle_beta   90.00
_cell.angle_gamma   90.00
#
_symmetry.space_group_name_H-M   'P 1'
#
loop_
_entity.id
_entity.type
_entity.pdbx_description
1 polymer ?
#
loop_
_entity_poly.entity_id
_entity_poly.type
_entity_poly.pdbx_seq_one_letter_code
_entity_poly.pdbx_strand_id
1 'polypeptide(L)'
;FLIENLFCEGEMNLTYSHIDRIIVGGVVPTTQPLALMAGKALGVDFFLERRELGAINIGGAGKVIIDGEVFEIGPREAIYIGMGAKSVEFTSDSVETPARFYINCAPAHHTYPTRKITQQQASPEKLGNAENCNVRTIYKFLHPSVLPTCQLSMGMTVLEPGSLWNTMP
;
A
#
# COMPACT_ATOMS: atom_id res chain seq x y z
N PHE A 1 12.59 -6.14 -13.85
CA PHE A 1 12.64 -6.85 -12.56
C PHE A 1 11.31 -7.55 -12.31
N LEU A 2 11.34 -8.83 -12.00
CA LEU A 2 10.20 -9.61 -11.52
C LEU A 2 10.38 -9.81 -10.01
N ILE A 3 9.37 -9.43 -9.22
CA ILE A 3 9.30 -9.73 -7.79
C ILE A 3 8.31 -10.89 -7.66
N GLU A 4 8.83 -12.06 -7.35
CA GLU A 4 8.04 -13.26 -7.11
C GLU A 4 7.68 -13.37 -5.63
N ASN A 5 6.62 -14.12 -5.32
CA ASN A 5 6.20 -14.42 -3.94
C ASN A 5 5.95 -13.16 -3.07
N LEU A 6 5.37 -12.13 -3.67
CA LEU A 6 5.10 -10.88 -2.96
C LEU A 6 4.09 -11.08 -1.79
N PHE A 7 3.08 -11.93 -1.99
CA PHE A 7 2.01 -12.17 -1.02
C PHE A 7 2.01 -13.62 -0.52
N CYS A 8 2.91 -13.92 0.44
CA CYS A 8 2.93 -15.18 1.16
C CYS A 8 2.21 -15.03 2.50
N GLU A 9 1.34 -15.98 2.83
CA GLU A 9 0.58 -15.96 4.08
C GLU A 9 1.50 -16.06 5.31
N GLY A 10 1.26 -15.22 6.29
CA GLY A 10 2.09 -15.10 7.49
C GLY A 10 3.41 -14.37 7.29
N GLU A 11 3.65 -13.75 6.14
CA GLU A 11 4.92 -13.12 5.80
C GLU A 11 4.79 -11.65 5.40
N MET A 12 5.89 -10.93 5.61
CA MET A 12 6.14 -9.60 5.08
C MET A 12 7.36 -9.68 4.14
N ASN A 13 7.12 -9.54 2.85
CA ASN A 13 8.16 -9.60 1.81
C ASN A 13 8.43 -8.21 1.27
N LEU A 14 9.61 -7.67 1.55
CA LEU A 14 10.04 -6.34 1.14
C LEU A 14 11.25 -6.43 0.21
N THR A 15 11.17 -5.76 -0.92
CA THR A 15 12.26 -5.67 -1.90
C THR A 15 12.73 -4.23 -2.02
N TYR A 16 14.00 -3.98 -1.68
CA TYR A 16 14.65 -2.70 -1.92
C TYR A 16 15.06 -2.59 -3.39
N SER A 17 14.53 -1.61 -4.08
CA SER A 17 14.95 -1.27 -5.43
C SER A 17 16.05 -0.20 -5.40
N HIS A 18 17.09 -0.36 -6.21
CA HIS A 18 18.09 0.69 -6.41
C HIS A 18 17.58 1.81 -7.34
N ILE A 19 16.39 1.67 -7.92
CA ILE A 19 15.71 2.71 -8.69
C ILE A 19 14.97 3.60 -7.67
N ASP A 20 15.36 4.87 -7.60
CA ASP A 20 14.80 5.89 -6.68
C ASP A 20 14.74 5.46 -5.19
N ARG A 21 15.49 4.42 -4.84
CA ARG A 21 15.53 3.87 -3.48
C ARG A 21 14.15 3.48 -2.93
N ILE A 22 13.22 3.14 -3.82
CA ILE A 22 11.89 2.66 -3.43
C ILE A 22 11.96 1.26 -2.85
N ILE A 23 11.13 0.97 -1.86
CA ILE A 23 10.89 -0.37 -1.35
C ILE A 23 9.48 -0.77 -1.78
N VAL A 24 9.36 -1.92 -2.43
CA VAL A 24 8.10 -2.53 -2.81
C VAL A 24 7.87 -3.76 -1.96
N GLY A 25 6.66 -3.97 -1.49
CA GLY A 25 6.38 -5.11 -0.62
C GLY A 25 4.95 -5.60 -0.63
N GLY A 26 4.79 -6.80 -0.09
CA GLY A 26 3.53 -7.41 0.25
C GLY A 26 3.54 -7.89 1.69
N VAL A 27 2.43 -7.71 2.39
CA VAL A 27 2.25 -8.13 3.78
C VAL A 27 0.93 -8.88 3.89
N VAL A 28 0.99 -10.12 4.35
CA VAL A 28 -0.19 -10.97 4.53
C VAL A 28 -0.22 -11.51 5.97
N PRO A 29 -0.66 -10.70 6.95
CA PRO A 29 -0.77 -11.18 8.31
C PRO A 29 -1.82 -12.30 8.41
N THR A 30 -1.56 -13.29 9.26
CA THR A 30 -2.51 -14.37 9.56
C THR A 30 -2.82 -14.37 11.05
N THR A 31 -2.28 -15.31 11.81
CA THR A 31 -2.51 -15.45 13.25
C THR A 31 -1.71 -14.47 14.11
N GLN A 32 -0.58 -13.98 13.58
CA GLN A 32 0.31 -13.08 14.32
C GLN A 32 0.42 -11.73 13.59
N PRO A 33 0.55 -10.62 14.33
CA PRO A 33 0.90 -9.33 13.75
C PRO A 33 2.27 -9.40 13.05
N LEU A 34 2.40 -8.65 11.96
CA LEU A 34 3.67 -8.50 11.24
C LEU A 34 4.18 -7.07 11.43
N ALA A 35 5.30 -6.94 12.15
CA ALA A 35 5.92 -5.65 12.44
C ALA A 35 6.91 -5.23 11.35
N LEU A 36 6.87 -3.95 10.98
CA LEU A 36 7.79 -3.34 10.03
C LEU A 36 9.10 -2.99 10.72
N MET A 37 10.14 -3.78 10.48
CA MET A 37 11.44 -3.66 11.14
C MET A 37 12.49 -3.00 10.25
N ALA A 38 13.27 -2.08 10.82
CA ALA A 38 14.44 -1.54 10.15
C ALA A 38 15.53 -2.62 10.04
N GLY A 39 15.85 -3.04 8.84
CA GLY A 39 17.02 -3.89 8.61
C GLY A 39 18.32 -3.07 8.66
N LYS A 40 19.45 -3.72 8.98
CA LYS A 40 20.78 -3.09 8.99
C LYS A 40 21.12 -2.34 7.70
N ALA A 41 20.60 -2.81 6.56
CA ALA A 41 20.84 -2.20 5.25
C ALA A 41 20.27 -0.78 5.11
N LEU A 42 19.27 -0.39 5.91
CA LEU A 42 18.68 0.95 5.85
C LEU A 42 19.48 1.98 6.67
N GLY A 43 20.31 1.55 7.63
CA GLY A 43 21.14 2.43 8.43
C GLY A 43 20.34 3.44 9.27
N VAL A 44 19.21 3.02 9.81
CA VAL A 44 18.26 3.83 10.60
C VAL A 44 17.82 3.06 11.84
N ASP A 45 17.36 3.75 12.87
CA ASP A 45 16.91 3.14 14.13
C ASP A 45 15.52 2.50 13.98
N PHE A 46 14.63 3.09 13.16
CA PHE A 46 13.33 2.55 12.83
C PHE A 46 12.99 2.78 11.35
N PHE A 47 12.12 1.96 10.77
CA PHE A 47 11.94 1.85 9.32
C PHE A 47 11.55 3.17 8.64
N LEU A 48 10.65 3.96 9.24
CA LEU A 48 10.16 5.21 8.68
C LEU A 48 10.88 6.46 9.21
N GLU A 49 12.10 6.32 9.75
CA GLU A 49 12.90 7.46 10.23
C GLU A 49 13.14 8.51 9.14
N ARG A 50 13.35 8.06 7.90
CA ARG A 50 13.63 8.93 6.73
C ARG A 50 12.80 8.54 5.52
N ARG A 51 11.64 7.89 5.73
CA ARG A 51 10.81 7.34 4.69
C ARG A 51 9.34 7.58 4.98
N GLU A 52 8.54 7.64 3.91
CA GLU A 52 7.09 7.57 3.94
C GLU A 52 6.63 6.22 3.35
N LEU A 53 5.46 5.77 3.73
CA LEU A 53 4.89 4.50 3.29
C LEU A 53 3.44 4.67 2.88
N GLY A 54 3.08 4.05 1.76
CA GLY A 54 1.71 3.83 1.35
C GLY A 54 1.40 2.34 1.35
N ALA A 55 0.24 1.96 1.88
CA ALA A 55 -0.25 0.59 1.80
C ALA A 55 -1.68 0.56 1.27
N ILE A 56 -1.96 -0.31 0.30
CA ILE A 56 -3.29 -0.58 -0.25
C ILE A 56 -3.68 -2.00 0.15
N ASN A 57 -4.81 -2.17 0.81
CA ASN A 57 -5.32 -3.49 1.14
C ASN A 57 -6.11 -4.08 -0.04
N ILE A 58 -5.64 -5.18 -0.59
CA ILE A 58 -6.27 -5.92 -1.69
C ILE A 58 -6.85 -7.28 -1.25
N GLY A 59 -6.84 -7.56 0.05
CA GLY A 59 -7.36 -8.80 0.66
C GLY A 59 -8.60 -8.56 1.50
N GLY A 60 -8.80 -9.39 2.52
CA GLY A 60 -9.83 -9.23 3.54
C GLY A 60 -9.60 -8.03 4.46
N ALA A 61 -10.48 -7.82 5.44
CA ALA A 61 -10.31 -6.75 6.41
C ALA A 61 -9.12 -6.99 7.34
N GLY A 62 -8.49 -5.91 7.75
CA GLY A 62 -7.36 -5.94 8.69
C GLY A 62 -7.10 -4.58 9.29
N LYS A 63 -6.03 -4.48 10.05
CA LYS A 63 -5.67 -3.25 10.76
C LYS A 63 -4.20 -2.92 10.54
N VAL A 64 -3.90 -1.63 10.59
CA VAL A 64 -2.54 -1.13 10.69
C VAL A 64 -2.43 -0.35 11.99
N ILE A 65 -1.50 -0.75 12.84
CA ILE A 65 -1.26 -0.13 14.15
C ILE A 65 0.01 0.70 14.01
N ILE A 66 -0.10 2.00 14.28
CA ILE A 66 0.99 2.97 14.08
C ILE A 66 1.21 3.72 15.38
N ASP A 67 2.36 3.52 16.03
CA ASP A 67 2.70 4.12 17.31
C ASP A 67 1.60 3.93 18.38
N GLY A 68 0.88 2.77 18.32
CA GLY A 68 -0.22 2.40 19.21
C GLY A 68 -1.60 2.87 18.75
N GLU A 69 -1.71 3.72 17.73
CA GLU A 69 -3.00 4.09 17.13
C GLU A 69 -3.44 3.03 16.13
N VAL A 70 -4.72 2.63 16.19
CA VAL A 70 -5.30 1.56 15.35
C VAL A 70 -6.09 2.14 14.19
N PHE A 71 -5.72 1.76 12.98
CA PHE A 71 -6.44 2.09 11.75
C PHE A 71 -7.07 0.82 11.17
N GLU A 72 -8.39 0.75 11.14
CA GLU A 72 -9.11 -0.34 10.45
C GLU A 72 -9.07 -0.11 8.95
N ILE A 73 -8.53 -1.06 8.19
CA ILE A 73 -8.34 -0.97 6.73
C ILE A 73 -9.12 -2.09 6.06
N GLY A 74 -10.25 -1.74 5.50
CA GLY A 74 -11.08 -2.67 4.74
C GLY A 74 -10.51 -3.03 3.37
N PRO A 75 -11.17 -3.97 2.66
CA PRO A 75 -10.82 -4.28 1.27
C PRO A 75 -10.87 -3.04 0.36
N ARG A 76 -9.83 -2.87 -0.45
CA ARG A 76 -9.67 -1.73 -1.38
C ARG A 76 -9.64 -0.36 -0.69
N GLU A 77 -9.17 -0.31 0.54
CA GLU A 77 -8.82 0.92 1.24
C GLU A 77 -7.30 1.04 1.33
N ALA A 78 -6.83 2.24 1.57
CA ALA A 78 -5.41 2.54 1.69
C ALA A 78 -5.09 3.31 2.96
N ILE A 79 -3.82 3.28 3.36
CA ILE A 79 -3.27 4.13 4.39
C ILE A 79 -1.98 4.76 3.90
N TYR A 80 -1.81 6.04 4.16
CA TYR A 80 -0.56 6.76 4.06
C TYR A 80 0.03 6.92 5.46
N ILE A 81 1.30 6.60 5.62
CA ILE A 81 2.04 6.73 6.87
C ILE A 81 3.21 7.69 6.62
N GLY A 82 3.19 8.82 7.30
CA GLY A 82 4.21 9.84 7.18
C GLY A 82 5.56 9.42 7.79
N MET A 83 6.61 10.12 7.38
CA MET A 83 7.94 9.98 7.96
C MET A 83 7.90 10.27 9.47
N GLY A 84 8.62 9.46 10.25
CA GLY A 84 8.77 9.61 11.69
C GLY A 84 7.97 8.64 12.55
N ALA A 85 7.04 7.85 11.96
CA ALA A 85 6.36 6.78 12.68
C ALA A 85 7.37 5.71 13.12
N LYS A 86 7.39 5.40 14.42
CA LYS A 86 8.42 4.54 15.04
C LYS A 86 8.08 3.07 14.96
N SER A 87 6.79 2.74 15.09
CA SER A 87 6.29 1.37 15.01
C SER A 87 5.12 1.29 14.03
N VAL A 88 5.14 0.26 13.19
CA VAL A 88 4.05 -0.06 12.27
C VAL A 88 3.85 -1.56 12.30
N GLU A 89 2.63 -2.00 12.60
CA GLU A 89 2.24 -3.40 12.62
C GLU A 89 1.00 -3.63 11.77
N PHE A 90 0.96 -4.77 11.10
CA PHE A 90 -0.15 -5.19 10.24
C PHE A 90 -0.83 -6.41 10.83
N THR A 91 -2.17 -6.44 10.84
CA THR A 91 -2.97 -7.58 11.30
C THR A 91 -4.09 -7.89 10.32
N SER A 92 -4.61 -9.11 10.37
CA SER A 92 -5.85 -9.54 9.69
C SER A 92 -6.96 -9.77 10.70
N ASP A 93 -8.19 -9.47 10.31
CA ASP A 93 -9.36 -9.78 11.15
C ASP A 93 -9.78 -11.24 11.00
N SER A 94 -9.40 -11.93 9.92
CA SER A 94 -9.66 -13.34 9.65
C SER A 94 -8.45 -14.03 9.04
N VAL A 95 -8.18 -15.25 9.45
CA VAL A 95 -7.14 -16.11 8.88
C VAL A 95 -7.60 -16.75 7.57
N GLU A 96 -8.89 -17.03 7.42
CA GLU A 96 -9.45 -17.64 6.21
C GLU A 96 -9.48 -16.65 5.03
N THR A 97 -9.66 -15.36 5.34
CA THR A 97 -9.63 -14.27 4.35
C THR A 97 -8.68 -13.18 4.82
N PRO A 98 -7.37 -13.43 4.82
CA PRO A 98 -6.42 -12.49 5.38
C PRO A 98 -6.37 -11.19 4.58
N ALA A 99 -6.04 -10.11 5.27
CA ALA A 99 -5.68 -8.85 4.63
C ALA A 99 -4.40 -9.04 3.80
N ARG A 100 -4.32 -8.34 2.66
CA ARG A 100 -3.15 -8.34 1.78
C ARG A 100 -2.76 -6.91 1.47
N PHE A 101 -1.75 -6.42 2.12
CA PHE A 101 -1.28 -5.05 1.94
C PHE A 101 -0.20 -5.00 0.88
N TYR A 102 -0.49 -4.32 -0.24
CA TYR A 102 0.54 -3.92 -1.19
C TYR A 102 1.20 -2.64 -0.69
N ILE A 103 2.51 -2.66 -0.54
CA ILE A 103 3.29 -1.57 0.07
C ILE A 103 4.25 -0.96 -0.93
N ASN A 104 4.26 0.37 -0.97
CA ASN A 104 5.37 1.16 -1.50
C ASN A 104 5.91 2.10 -0.42
N CYS A 105 7.23 2.19 -0.34
CA CYS A 105 7.90 3.06 0.61
C CYS A 105 9.04 3.81 -0.10
N ALA A 106 9.06 5.13 0.06
CA ALA A 106 10.05 6.00 -0.57
C ALA A 106 10.77 6.88 0.46
N PRO A 107 11.98 7.39 0.17
CA PRO A 107 12.62 8.40 1.01
C PRO A 107 11.72 9.64 1.15
N ALA A 108 11.72 10.23 2.33
CA ALA A 108 10.94 11.42 2.63
C ALA A 108 11.81 12.53 3.20
N HIS A 109 11.44 13.77 2.92
CA HIS A 109 12.14 14.99 3.37
C HIS A 109 11.23 15.88 4.21
N HIS A 110 9.95 15.50 4.37
CA HIS A 110 8.95 16.20 5.17
C HIS A 110 8.00 15.20 5.83
N THR A 111 7.51 15.53 7.02
CA THR A 111 6.52 14.72 7.73
C THR A 111 5.13 15.23 7.41
N TYR A 112 4.33 14.40 6.73
CA TYR A 112 2.89 14.61 6.54
C TYR A 112 2.11 13.70 7.49
N PRO A 113 0.90 14.11 7.91
CA PRO A 113 0.06 13.31 8.80
C PRO A 113 -0.29 11.95 8.21
N THR A 114 -0.29 10.91 9.04
CA THR A 114 -0.85 9.61 8.69
C THR A 114 -2.34 9.75 8.38
N ARG A 115 -2.80 9.09 7.32
CA ARG A 115 -4.18 9.19 6.87
C ARG A 115 -4.67 7.90 6.21
N LYS A 116 -5.80 7.39 6.69
CA LYS A 116 -6.59 6.37 5.99
C LYS A 116 -7.35 7.02 4.82
N ILE A 117 -7.43 6.32 3.69
CA ILE A 117 -8.15 6.75 2.49
C ILE A 117 -9.09 5.63 2.07
N THR A 118 -10.39 5.90 2.10
CA THR A 118 -11.40 4.98 1.58
C THR A 118 -11.47 5.03 0.05
N GLN A 119 -12.14 4.05 -0.54
CA GLN A 119 -12.32 4.00 -1.99
C GLN A 119 -13.08 5.23 -2.52
N GLN A 120 -14.04 5.77 -1.76
CA GLN A 120 -14.77 6.99 -2.14
C GLN A 120 -13.89 8.26 -2.09
N GLN A 121 -12.93 8.28 -1.19
CA GLN A 121 -11.99 9.40 -1.03
C GLN A 121 -10.85 9.37 -2.05
N ALA A 122 -10.65 8.24 -2.73
CA ALA A 122 -9.54 8.00 -3.65
C ALA A 122 -9.71 8.64 -5.04
N SER A 123 -10.48 9.71 -5.16
CA SER A 123 -10.70 10.43 -6.43
C SER A 123 -10.94 9.49 -7.62
N PRO A 124 -12.02 8.70 -7.61
CA PRO A 124 -12.28 7.69 -8.65
C PRO A 124 -12.51 8.32 -10.01
N GLU A 125 -11.91 7.74 -11.06
CA GLU A 125 -12.06 8.17 -12.45
C GLU A 125 -12.40 6.97 -13.32
N LYS A 126 -13.58 7.02 -13.97
CA LYS A 126 -14.04 5.96 -14.89
C LYS A 126 -13.56 6.25 -16.29
N LEU A 127 -12.89 5.29 -16.91
CA LEU A 127 -12.28 5.37 -18.25
C LEU A 127 -12.66 4.19 -19.10
N GLY A 128 -12.50 4.38 -20.42
CA GLY A 128 -12.74 3.34 -21.42
C GLY A 128 -14.20 3.22 -21.85
N ASN A 129 -14.46 2.28 -22.72
CA ASN A 129 -15.79 1.97 -23.24
C ASN A 129 -15.96 0.47 -23.51
N ALA A 130 -17.20 0.02 -23.64
CA ALA A 130 -17.52 -1.40 -23.84
C ALA A 130 -17.07 -1.91 -25.22
N GLU A 131 -17.09 -1.06 -26.25
CA GLU A 131 -16.70 -1.43 -27.61
C GLU A 131 -15.22 -1.85 -27.69
N ASN A 132 -14.37 -1.20 -26.88
CA ASN A 132 -12.94 -1.52 -26.78
C ASN A 132 -12.62 -2.51 -25.66
N CYS A 133 -13.62 -3.06 -24.97
CA CYS A 133 -13.45 -3.99 -23.85
C CYS A 133 -12.44 -3.50 -22.78
N ASN A 134 -12.44 -2.21 -22.47
CA ASN A 134 -11.43 -1.61 -21.60
C ASN A 134 -12.02 -0.68 -20.51
N VAL A 135 -13.27 -0.92 -20.13
CA VAL A 135 -13.92 -0.14 -19.05
C VAL A 135 -13.22 -0.41 -17.74
N ARG A 136 -12.77 0.65 -17.09
CA ARG A 136 -12.05 0.58 -15.82
C ARG A 136 -12.29 1.79 -14.95
N THR A 137 -12.09 1.63 -13.65
CA THR A 137 -12.06 2.74 -12.70
C THR A 137 -10.66 2.82 -12.07
N ILE A 138 -10.05 4.00 -12.13
CA ILE A 138 -8.78 4.30 -11.47
C ILE A 138 -9.11 4.98 -10.14
N TYR A 139 -8.63 4.41 -9.05
CA TYR A 139 -8.69 4.97 -7.70
C TYR A 139 -7.32 5.56 -7.35
N LYS A 140 -7.25 6.88 -7.21
CA LYS A 140 -6.01 7.63 -6.92
C LYS A 140 -5.89 7.81 -5.41
N PHE A 141 -5.33 6.84 -4.69
CA PHE A 141 -5.25 6.87 -3.22
C PHE A 141 -4.23 7.90 -2.73
N LEU A 142 -2.96 7.75 -3.09
CA LEU A 142 -1.91 8.70 -2.78
C LEU A 142 -1.66 9.55 -4.02
N HIS A 143 -2.29 10.69 -4.06
CA HIS A 143 -2.24 11.60 -5.21
C HIS A 143 -2.44 13.04 -4.71
N PRO A 144 -1.83 14.07 -5.30
CA PRO A 144 -1.96 15.46 -4.86
C PRO A 144 -3.41 15.97 -4.74
N SER A 145 -4.35 15.39 -5.49
CA SER A 145 -5.78 15.73 -5.34
C SER A 145 -6.45 15.14 -4.08
N VAL A 146 -5.78 14.23 -3.37
CA VAL A 146 -6.33 13.54 -2.19
C VAL A 146 -5.57 13.92 -0.91
N LEU A 147 -4.24 13.84 -0.95
CA LEU A 147 -3.36 14.19 0.16
C LEU A 147 -1.95 14.53 -0.34
N PRO A 148 -1.21 15.38 0.38
CA PRO A 148 0.19 15.62 0.08
C PRO A 148 1.04 14.43 0.53
N THR A 149 2.07 14.13 -0.26
CA THR A 149 3.15 13.16 0.01
C THR A 149 4.48 13.76 -0.40
N CYS A 150 5.61 13.17 0.01
CA CYS A 150 6.91 13.63 -0.48
C CYS A 150 7.18 13.17 -1.91
N GLN A 151 7.02 11.87 -2.17
CA GLN A 151 7.36 11.26 -3.46
C GLN A 151 6.34 10.20 -3.89
N LEU A 152 5.60 9.60 -2.95
CA LEU A 152 4.70 8.50 -3.28
C LEU A 152 3.48 8.97 -4.08
N SER A 153 3.22 8.25 -5.17
CA SER A 153 1.94 8.28 -5.88
C SER A 153 1.47 6.84 -6.04
N MET A 154 0.29 6.53 -5.52
CA MET A 154 -0.26 5.18 -5.54
C MET A 154 -1.73 5.18 -5.90
N GLY A 155 -2.11 4.23 -6.72
CA GLY A 155 -3.48 4.04 -7.12
C GLY A 155 -3.77 2.57 -7.41
N MET A 156 -5.04 2.30 -7.65
CA MET A 156 -5.51 0.97 -8.04
C MET A 156 -6.44 1.10 -9.23
N THR A 157 -6.20 0.30 -10.26
CA THR A 157 -7.11 0.19 -11.39
C THR A 157 -7.98 -1.06 -11.23
N VAL A 158 -9.28 -0.89 -11.26
CA VAL A 158 -10.26 -1.98 -11.25
C VAL A 158 -10.92 -2.06 -12.61
N LEU A 159 -10.78 -3.20 -13.26
CA LEU A 159 -11.41 -3.50 -14.56
C LEU A 159 -12.85 -3.99 -14.34
N GLU A 160 -13.77 -3.54 -15.17
CA GLU A 160 -15.12 -4.10 -15.20
C GLU A 160 -15.09 -5.53 -15.79
N PRO A 161 -16.04 -6.38 -15.42
CA PRO A 161 -16.16 -7.72 -16.03
C PRO A 161 -16.17 -7.65 -17.56
N GLY A 162 -15.40 -8.50 -18.23
CA GLY A 162 -15.23 -8.52 -19.68
C GLY A 162 -14.28 -7.46 -20.23
N SER A 163 -13.62 -6.69 -19.37
CA SER A 163 -12.62 -5.71 -19.78
C SER A 163 -11.20 -6.23 -19.59
N LEU A 164 -10.31 -5.80 -20.47
CA LEU A 164 -8.90 -6.15 -20.48
C LEU A 164 -8.04 -4.89 -20.27
N TRP A 165 -6.88 -5.07 -19.66
CA TRP A 165 -5.85 -4.05 -19.66
C TRP A 165 -5.16 -4.04 -21.02
N ASN A 166 -5.30 -2.96 -21.76
CA ASN A 166 -4.81 -2.87 -23.14
C ASN A 166 -3.50 -2.08 -23.28
N THR A 167 -2.79 -1.87 -22.23
CA THR A 167 -1.42 -1.34 -22.32
C THR A 167 -0.50 -2.47 -22.75
N MET A 168 -0.41 -2.67 -24.04
CA MET A 168 0.65 -3.52 -24.60
C MET A 168 1.91 -2.64 -24.74
N PRO A 169 3.08 -3.18 -24.35
CA PRO A 169 4.34 -2.51 -24.62
C PRO A 169 4.64 -2.42 -26.10
#